data_64ca51cf88b19a47766dc2319613581a
#
_entry.id   64ca51cf88b19a47766dc2319613581a
#
_cell.length_a   1.000
_cell.length_b   1.000
_cell.length_c   1.000
_cell.angle_alpha   90.00
_cell.angle_beta   90.00
_cell.angle_gamma   90.00
#
_symmetry.space_group_name_H-M   'P 1'
#
loop_
_entity.id
_entity.type
_entity.pdbx_description
1 polymer ?
#
loop_
_entity_poly.entity_id
_entity_poly.type
_entity_poly.pdbx_seq_one_letter_code
_entity_poly.pdbx_strand_id
1 'polypeptide(L)'
;MQHRRGALLVALALALAGVFATAAPQPAQALTTEKATARPNEDGGDGVIGGMGTRPPWAGTVEPGEEVSSVTLTLPEGATFDGSTTRITALEGLTRMDVTGEAVPSGSSITVTFDQAIPEGSLLRLEITNMQFPSEGGDVVVSGSYEAADGTHELADSAPISTIANTPLQSLVNWLDEQPWVEAWNSNQFLGMFLRPQLLVTSFSSLAPGWLLCLGIVVAAYPFAIALGLLFAMLKISKWKILRAVAVVYINVLRGTPLFLQIYIMFFGLPMLNINIDNNLLGIIVMAINSSAYLAEIFRAGIQSIPQGQYEAASSLGMNYVQTMFSIILPQTVRRVIPTVTSDFITAFKDTSLLSSVGVMELMMFSKNLTTVTGNITPYVAAGIFYLIVTLPLIKVVGIVEENIARSERGG
;
A
#
# COMPACT_ATOMS: atom_id res chain seq x y z
N MET A 1 -44.30 -30.50 50.62
CA MET A 1 -43.42 -29.41 50.09
C MET A 1 -41.95 -29.50 50.51
N GLN A 2 -41.55 -30.34 51.46
CA GLN A 2 -40.16 -30.46 51.94
C GLN A 2 -39.26 -31.35 51.05
N HIS A 3 -39.79 -32.36 50.34
CA HIS A 3 -38.97 -33.23 49.49
C HIS A 3 -38.44 -32.62 48.19
N ARG A 4 -39.04 -31.54 47.69
CA ARG A 4 -38.57 -30.88 46.47
C ARG A 4 -37.40 -29.91 46.71
N ARG A 5 -37.25 -29.41 47.96
CA ARG A 5 -36.11 -28.51 48.30
C ARG A 5 -34.79 -29.25 48.48
N GLY A 6 -34.85 -30.51 48.95
CA GLY A 6 -33.66 -31.37 49.11
C GLY A 6 -33.06 -31.77 47.74
N ALA A 7 -33.90 -32.12 46.78
CA ALA A 7 -33.43 -32.52 45.46
C ALA A 7 -32.80 -31.35 44.67
N LEU A 8 -33.27 -30.13 44.89
CA LEU A 8 -32.70 -28.92 44.22
C LEU A 8 -31.33 -28.54 44.79
N LEU A 9 -31.14 -28.73 46.11
CA LEU A 9 -29.85 -28.47 46.76
C LEU A 9 -28.80 -29.50 46.41
N VAL A 10 -29.17 -30.77 46.25
CA VAL A 10 -28.27 -31.86 45.81
C VAL A 10 -27.91 -31.66 44.32
N ALA A 11 -28.85 -31.27 43.48
CA ALA A 11 -28.57 -30.96 42.08
C ALA A 11 -27.66 -29.71 41.91
N LEU A 12 -27.84 -28.69 42.76
CA LEU A 12 -26.97 -27.50 42.77
C LEU A 12 -25.58 -27.82 43.31
N ALA A 13 -25.46 -28.68 44.32
CA ALA A 13 -24.17 -29.15 44.85
C ALA A 13 -23.42 -30.03 43.84
N LEU A 14 -24.12 -30.90 43.09
CA LEU A 14 -23.53 -31.68 42.00
C LEU A 14 -23.14 -30.81 40.77
N ALA A 15 -23.91 -29.77 40.48
CA ALA A 15 -23.56 -28.82 39.43
C ALA A 15 -22.33 -27.98 39.83
N LEU A 16 -22.21 -27.57 41.10
CA LEU A 16 -21.03 -26.87 41.61
C LEU A 16 -19.81 -27.80 41.75
N ALA A 17 -19.99 -29.07 42.07
CA ALA A 17 -18.89 -30.05 42.08
C ALA A 17 -18.41 -30.40 40.65
N GLY A 18 -19.29 -30.34 39.64
CA GLY A 18 -18.94 -30.57 38.24
C GLY A 18 -18.14 -29.41 37.62
N VAL A 19 -18.19 -28.21 38.22
CA VAL A 19 -17.39 -27.06 37.79
C VAL A 19 -15.95 -27.09 38.37
N PHE A 20 -15.74 -27.88 39.43
CA PHE A 20 -14.41 -28.18 39.99
C PHE A 20 -13.79 -29.50 39.54
N ALA A 21 -14.38 -30.16 38.52
CA ALA A 21 -13.77 -31.31 37.89
C ALA A 21 -12.58 -30.84 37.02
N THR A 22 -11.42 -30.77 37.69
CA THR A 22 -10.10 -30.98 37.07
C THR A 22 -9.81 -30.22 35.81
N ALA A 23 -9.62 -28.91 35.91
CA ALA A 23 -8.50 -28.34 35.20
C ALA A 23 -7.24 -28.97 35.82
N ALA A 24 -6.69 -30.03 35.21
CA ALA A 24 -5.32 -30.39 35.49
C ALA A 24 -4.50 -29.10 35.36
N PRO A 25 -3.62 -28.76 36.31
CA PRO A 25 -2.73 -27.66 36.13
C PRO A 25 -2.00 -27.89 34.81
N GLN A 26 -2.26 -27.08 33.81
CA GLN A 26 -1.39 -27.07 32.66
C GLN A 26 0.00 -26.74 33.21
N PRO A 27 1.05 -27.47 32.78
CA PRO A 27 2.39 -27.12 33.16
C PRO A 27 2.58 -25.62 32.87
N ALA A 28 3.11 -24.90 33.85
CA ALA A 28 3.42 -23.49 33.66
C ALA A 28 4.33 -23.38 32.43
N GLN A 29 3.87 -22.70 31.38
CA GLN A 29 4.66 -22.49 30.19
C GLN A 29 5.53 -21.28 30.47
N ALA A 30 6.85 -21.41 30.34
CA ALA A 30 7.79 -20.33 30.57
C ALA A 30 7.74 -19.27 29.43
N LEU A 31 7.17 -19.66 28.30
CA LEU A 31 6.99 -18.75 27.14
C LEU A 31 5.57 -18.90 26.60
N THR A 32 4.79 -17.86 26.69
CA THR A 32 3.41 -17.85 26.18
C THR A 32 3.34 -17.16 24.82
N THR A 33 2.70 -17.84 23.86
CA THR A 33 2.43 -17.24 22.54
C THR A 33 1.33 -16.20 22.64
N GLU A 34 1.67 -14.90 22.52
CA GLU A 34 0.69 -13.83 22.50
C GLU A 34 0.11 -13.60 21.11
N LYS A 35 0.93 -13.73 20.08
CA LYS A 35 0.54 -13.45 18.73
C LYS A 35 1.36 -14.25 17.72
N ALA A 36 0.66 -14.98 16.86
CA ALA A 36 1.20 -15.45 15.60
C ALA A 36 0.18 -15.08 14.52
N THR A 37 0.55 -14.17 13.64
CA THR A 37 -0.34 -13.70 12.57
C THR A 37 0.47 -13.54 11.30
N ALA A 38 -0.19 -13.66 10.16
CA ALA A 38 0.38 -13.23 8.90
C ALA A 38 -0.51 -12.13 8.33
N ARG A 39 0.08 -11.13 7.69
CA ARG A 39 -0.70 -10.10 7.02
C ARG A 39 -1.18 -10.67 5.69
N PRO A 40 -2.45 -10.45 5.30
CA PRO A 40 -2.93 -10.75 3.96
C PRO A 40 -2.00 -10.15 2.92
N ASN A 41 -1.73 -10.86 1.83
CA ASN A 41 -0.92 -10.35 0.72
C ASN A 41 -1.68 -9.29 -0.07
N GLU A 42 -3.01 -9.30 0.02
CA GLU A 42 -3.92 -8.31 -0.56
C GLU A 42 -4.63 -7.53 0.55
N ASP A 43 -4.79 -6.24 0.33
CA ASP A 43 -5.50 -5.38 1.28
C ASP A 43 -7.00 -5.68 1.26
N GLY A 44 -7.55 -5.99 2.44
CA GLY A 44 -8.94 -6.43 2.58
C GLY A 44 -9.19 -7.89 2.26
N GLY A 45 -8.15 -8.69 2.00
CA GLY A 45 -8.25 -10.13 1.85
C GLY A 45 -8.48 -10.83 3.20
N ASP A 46 -9.24 -11.93 3.16
CA ASP A 46 -9.57 -12.71 4.37
C ASP A 46 -8.43 -13.64 4.83
N GLY A 47 -7.30 -13.69 4.09
CA GLY A 47 -6.19 -14.59 4.44
C GLY A 47 -4.92 -14.36 3.61
N VAL A 48 -3.90 -15.15 3.90
CA VAL A 48 -2.63 -15.18 3.18
C VAL A 48 -2.71 -16.19 2.05
N ILE A 49 -2.29 -15.79 0.85
CA ILE A 49 -2.26 -16.73 -0.29
C ILE A 49 -1.11 -17.72 -0.09
N GLY A 50 -1.42 -19.01 -0.10
CA GLY A 50 -0.44 -20.08 0.00
C GLY A 50 0.61 -20.01 -1.12
N GLY A 51 1.87 -20.32 -0.80
CA GLY A 51 2.98 -20.25 -1.74
C GLY A 51 3.44 -18.83 -2.10
N MET A 52 2.84 -17.78 -1.55
CA MET A 52 3.36 -16.42 -1.66
C MET A 52 4.20 -16.04 -0.44
N GLY A 53 5.32 -15.34 -0.69
CA GLY A 53 6.16 -14.81 0.38
C GLY A 53 5.38 -13.89 1.31
N THR A 54 5.39 -14.19 2.59
CA THR A 54 4.77 -13.40 3.64
C THR A 54 5.76 -13.16 4.78
N ARG A 55 5.39 -12.30 5.72
CA ARG A 55 6.19 -11.99 6.89
C ARG A 55 5.33 -12.13 8.14
N PRO A 56 5.21 -13.35 8.69
CA PRO A 56 4.51 -13.54 9.93
C PRO A 56 5.34 -13.01 11.10
N PRO A 57 4.81 -12.05 11.89
CA PRO A 57 5.32 -11.77 13.21
C PRO A 57 4.81 -12.84 14.18
N TRP A 58 5.73 -13.51 14.84
CA TRP A 58 5.46 -14.28 16.04
C TRP A 58 5.91 -13.47 17.27
N ALA A 59 5.12 -13.46 18.33
CA ALA A 59 5.47 -12.80 19.58
C ALA A 59 5.03 -13.65 20.76
N GLY A 60 5.87 -13.72 21.77
CA GLY A 60 5.60 -14.40 23.03
C GLY A 60 6.23 -13.65 24.20
N THR A 61 5.63 -13.80 25.38
CA THR A 61 6.14 -13.22 26.63
C THR A 61 6.78 -14.31 27.48
N VAL A 62 7.99 -14.05 27.98
CA VAL A 62 8.72 -14.92 28.91
C VAL A 62 8.11 -14.77 30.30
N GLU A 63 7.62 -15.85 30.84
CA GLU A 63 6.98 -15.86 32.16
C GLU A 63 7.98 -15.63 33.31
N PRO A 64 7.53 -15.16 34.49
CA PRO A 64 8.39 -14.91 35.62
C PRO A 64 9.12 -16.17 36.12
N GLY A 65 10.42 -16.05 36.35
CA GLY A 65 11.25 -17.14 36.89
C GLY A 65 12.00 -17.93 35.82
N GLU A 66 11.87 -17.58 34.53
CA GLU A 66 12.46 -18.33 33.44
C GLU A 66 13.33 -17.44 32.53
N GLU A 67 14.32 -18.05 31.91
CA GLU A 67 15.17 -17.43 30.87
C GLU A 67 15.17 -18.30 29.64
N VAL A 68 14.93 -17.72 28.47
CA VAL A 68 14.82 -18.46 27.21
C VAL A 68 16.10 -18.28 26.39
N SER A 69 16.74 -19.40 26.05
CA SER A 69 18.00 -19.43 25.28
C SER A 69 17.76 -19.67 23.78
N SER A 70 16.74 -20.41 23.41
CA SER A 70 16.34 -20.61 22.02
C SER A 70 14.83 -20.82 21.86
N VAL A 71 14.32 -20.52 20.65
CA VAL A 71 12.93 -20.80 20.25
C VAL A 71 12.96 -21.52 18.92
N THR A 72 12.27 -22.66 18.85
CA THR A 72 12.03 -23.39 17.61
C THR A 72 10.57 -23.26 17.24
N LEU A 73 10.29 -22.64 16.10
CA LEU A 73 8.96 -22.57 15.53
C LEU A 73 8.81 -23.66 14.47
N THR A 74 7.74 -24.42 14.57
CA THR A 74 7.40 -25.48 13.62
C THR A 74 6.19 -25.06 12.82
N LEU A 75 6.33 -25.13 11.50
CA LEU A 75 5.35 -24.77 10.52
C LEU A 75 4.73 -26.03 9.92
N PRO A 76 3.53 -25.97 9.35
CA PRO A 76 2.93 -27.13 8.72
C PRO A 76 3.76 -27.64 7.56
N GLU A 77 3.60 -28.92 7.25
CA GLU A 77 4.27 -29.59 6.14
C GLU A 77 3.97 -28.83 4.82
N GLY A 78 5.00 -28.55 4.02
CA GLY A 78 4.89 -27.77 2.79
C GLY A 78 5.10 -26.27 2.95
N ALA A 79 5.27 -25.73 4.16
CA ALA A 79 5.74 -24.38 4.37
C ALA A 79 7.24 -24.28 4.07
N THR A 80 7.67 -23.18 3.44
CA THR A 80 9.07 -22.86 3.19
C THR A 80 9.40 -21.49 3.71
N PHE A 81 10.65 -21.27 4.10
CA PHE A 81 11.12 -19.96 4.57
C PHE A 81 12.60 -19.76 4.32
N ASP A 82 12.99 -18.51 4.12
CA ASP A 82 14.37 -18.09 4.06
C ASP A 82 14.79 -17.61 5.48
N GLY A 83 15.51 -18.44 6.21
CA GLY A 83 15.97 -18.14 7.58
C GLY A 83 17.04 -17.06 7.67
N SER A 84 17.65 -16.67 6.53
CA SER A 84 18.78 -15.74 6.48
C SER A 84 18.46 -14.31 6.93
N THR A 85 17.16 -13.97 7.02
CA THR A 85 16.68 -12.60 7.30
C THR A 85 15.66 -12.53 8.44
N THR A 86 15.77 -13.43 9.42
CA THR A 86 14.96 -13.38 10.63
C THR A 86 15.35 -12.19 11.50
N ARG A 87 14.39 -11.34 11.82
CA ARG A 87 14.59 -10.20 12.71
C ARG A 87 14.13 -10.53 14.12
N ILE A 88 15.06 -10.42 15.06
CA ILE A 88 14.82 -10.63 16.49
C ILE A 88 14.59 -9.26 17.14
N THR A 89 13.59 -9.16 17.97
CA THR A 89 13.33 -7.97 18.81
C THR A 89 12.88 -8.44 20.17
N ALA A 90 13.63 -8.06 21.21
CA ALA A 90 13.25 -8.28 22.59
C ALA A 90 12.99 -6.94 23.29
N LEU A 91 11.94 -6.87 24.11
CA LEU A 91 11.55 -5.69 24.87
C LEU A 91 11.41 -6.04 26.33
N GLU A 92 12.11 -5.33 27.20
CA GLU A 92 11.88 -5.36 28.65
C GLU A 92 11.01 -4.11 28.99
N GLY A 93 9.72 -4.35 29.22
CA GLY A 93 8.73 -3.28 29.32
C GLY A 93 8.64 -2.48 28.01
N LEU A 94 9.06 -1.22 28.01
CA LEU A 94 9.10 -0.34 26.83
C LEU A 94 10.52 -0.16 26.26
N THR A 95 11.54 -0.78 26.87
CA THR A 95 12.93 -0.62 26.48
C THR A 95 13.32 -1.77 25.55
N ARG A 96 13.88 -1.41 24.38
CA ARG A 96 14.41 -2.41 23.45
C ARG A 96 15.75 -2.94 23.96
N MET A 97 15.85 -4.27 24.05
CA MET A 97 17.10 -4.95 24.36
C MET A 97 17.94 -5.13 23.08
N ASP A 98 19.24 -5.03 23.22
CA ASP A 98 20.18 -5.34 22.13
C ASP A 98 20.48 -6.85 22.14
N VAL A 99 19.58 -7.62 21.52
CA VAL A 99 19.65 -9.08 21.42
C VAL A 99 19.93 -9.44 19.98
N THR A 100 20.95 -10.25 19.79
CA THR A 100 21.31 -10.89 18.52
C THR A 100 21.18 -12.40 18.65
N GLY A 101 21.13 -13.10 17.54
CA GLY A 101 21.02 -14.56 17.53
C GLY A 101 21.10 -15.10 16.11
N GLU A 102 21.29 -16.40 16.03
CA GLU A 102 21.36 -17.15 14.77
C GLU A 102 20.06 -17.89 14.52
N ALA A 103 19.51 -17.75 13.31
CA ALA A 103 18.33 -18.47 12.87
C ALA A 103 18.72 -19.57 11.89
N VAL A 104 18.50 -20.82 12.28
CA VAL A 104 18.85 -22.01 11.49
C VAL A 104 17.59 -22.73 11.05
N PRO A 105 17.26 -22.70 9.73
CA PRO A 105 16.13 -23.47 9.21
C PRO A 105 16.47 -24.97 9.13
N SER A 106 15.49 -25.82 9.45
CA SER A 106 15.58 -27.26 9.35
C SER A 106 14.25 -27.87 8.92
N GLY A 107 14.07 -28.11 7.61
CA GLY A 107 12.81 -28.60 7.06
C GLY A 107 11.66 -27.63 7.27
N SER A 108 10.60 -28.05 7.99
CA SER A 108 9.44 -27.23 8.35
C SER A 108 9.61 -26.46 9.67
N SER A 109 10.79 -26.48 10.28
CA SER A 109 11.06 -25.76 11.53
C SER A 109 12.21 -24.76 11.38
N ILE A 110 12.19 -23.72 12.21
CA ILE A 110 13.27 -22.74 12.32
C ILE A 110 13.64 -22.60 13.79
N THR A 111 14.92 -22.80 14.10
CA THR A 111 15.44 -22.60 15.44
C THR A 111 16.20 -21.28 15.49
N VAL A 112 15.80 -20.41 16.40
CA VAL A 112 16.44 -19.13 16.66
C VAL A 112 17.15 -19.25 18.02
N THR A 113 18.49 -19.27 18.00
CA THR A 113 19.32 -19.31 19.20
C THR A 113 19.80 -17.90 19.51
N PHE A 114 19.64 -17.46 20.76
CA PHE A 114 20.01 -16.12 21.19
C PHE A 114 21.44 -16.11 21.74
N ASP A 115 22.19 -15.06 21.44
CA ASP A 115 23.55 -14.87 21.98
C ASP A 115 23.52 -14.64 23.52
N GLN A 116 22.43 -14.13 24.03
CA GLN A 116 22.14 -13.96 25.44
C GLN A 116 20.71 -14.46 25.72
N ALA A 117 20.53 -15.19 26.83
CA ALA A 117 19.20 -15.64 27.23
C ALA A 117 18.25 -14.45 27.44
N ILE A 118 17.02 -14.61 27.00
CA ILE A 118 15.97 -13.59 27.12
C ILE A 118 15.40 -13.67 28.55
N PRO A 119 15.50 -12.61 29.36
CA PRO A 119 15.08 -12.63 30.75
C PRO A 119 13.56 -12.65 30.93
N GLU A 120 13.14 -13.02 32.15
CA GLU A 120 11.73 -13.01 32.56
C GLU A 120 11.03 -11.66 32.30
N GLY A 121 9.75 -11.71 31.98
CA GLY A 121 8.91 -10.52 31.72
C GLY A 121 9.17 -9.81 30.39
N SER A 122 10.11 -10.34 29.58
CA SER A 122 10.43 -9.76 28.28
C SER A 122 9.45 -10.20 27.20
N LEU A 123 9.05 -9.28 26.34
CA LEU A 123 8.32 -9.56 25.09
C LEU A 123 9.33 -9.88 23.98
N LEU A 124 9.32 -11.12 23.51
CA LEU A 124 10.13 -11.57 22.38
C LEU A 124 9.29 -11.53 21.10
N ARG A 125 9.83 -10.94 20.07
CA ARG A 125 9.21 -10.88 18.75
C ARG A 125 10.17 -11.38 17.67
N LEU A 126 9.73 -12.38 16.94
CA LEU A 126 10.43 -12.94 15.79
C LEU A 126 9.70 -12.58 14.51
N GLU A 127 10.37 -11.93 13.58
CA GLU A 127 9.84 -11.63 12.26
C GLU A 127 10.61 -12.43 11.22
N ILE A 128 9.99 -13.49 10.71
CA ILE A 128 10.57 -14.35 9.68
C ILE A 128 10.21 -13.74 8.32
N THR A 129 11.20 -13.33 7.54
CA THR A 129 10.96 -12.77 6.21
C THR A 129 10.88 -13.86 5.15
N ASN A 130 10.10 -13.60 4.12
CA ASN A 130 9.92 -14.45 2.95
C ASN A 130 9.48 -15.90 3.27
N MET A 131 8.63 -16.05 4.28
CA MET A 131 7.98 -17.32 4.58
C MET A 131 6.83 -17.56 3.59
N GLN A 132 6.71 -18.80 3.12
CA GLN A 132 5.61 -19.23 2.28
C GLN A 132 4.80 -20.32 3.00
N PHE A 133 3.50 -20.14 3.10
CA PHE A 133 2.58 -21.18 3.59
C PHE A 133 2.28 -22.21 2.49
N PRO A 134 1.79 -23.41 2.85
CA PRO A 134 1.41 -24.42 1.87
C PRO A 134 0.45 -23.88 0.80
N SER A 135 0.64 -24.32 -0.44
CA SER A 135 -0.11 -23.84 -1.59
C SER A 135 -1.60 -24.27 -1.61
N GLU A 136 -1.96 -25.25 -0.82
CA GLU A 136 -3.32 -25.81 -0.81
C GLU A 136 -4.34 -24.95 -0.07
N GLY A 137 -3.87 -23.94 0.69
CA GLY A 137 -4.72 -23.12 1.54
C GLY A 137 -5.27 -23.89 2.76
N GLY A 138 -6.00 -23.18 3.61
CA GLY A 138 -6.59 -23.72 4.83
C GLY A 138 -6.09 -23.00 6.08
N ASP A 139 -6.52 -23.46 7.24
CA ASP A 139 -6.09 -22.89 8.51
C ASP A 139 -4.76 -23.51 8.94
N VAL A 140 -3.78 -22.65 9.17
CA VAL A 140 -2.40 -23.01 9.53
C VAL A 140 -2.13 -22.61 10.96
N VAL A 141 -1.64 -23.55 11.77
CA VAL A 141 -1.23 -23.33 13.16
C VAL A 141 0.29 -23.39 13.23
N VAL A 142 0.88 -22.44 13.94
CA VAL A 142 2.31 -22.43 14.28
C VAL A 142 2.45 -23.07 15.64
N SER A 143 3.19 -24.18 15.70
CA SER A 143 3.58 -24.87 16.94
C SER A 143 5.08 -24.68 17.17
N GLY A 144 5.63 -25.25 18.24
CA GLY A 144 7.05 -25.19 18.45
C GLY A 144 7.50 -25.63 19.81
N SER A 145 8.75 -25.32 20.12
CA SER A 145 9.36 -25.55 21.43
C SER A 145 10.32 -24.42 21.77
N TYR A 146 10.69 -24.32 23.03
CA TYR A 146 11.74 -23.40 23.49
C TYR A 146 12.63 -24.06 24.49
N GLU A 147 13.89 -23.61 24.59
CA GLU A 147 14.83 -24.03 25.60
C GLU A 147 14.93 -22.99 26.71
N ALA A 148 14.62 -23.43 27.93
CA ALA A 148 14.82 -22.69 29.16
C ALA A 148 15.97 -23.31 29.97
N ALA A 149 16.29 -22.74 31.13
CA ALA A 149 17.38 -23.22 32.00
C ALA A 149 17.16 -24.63 32.54
N ASP A 150 15.91 -25.07 32.65
CA ASP A 150 15.48 -26.39 33.16
C ASP A 150 15.25 -27.43 32.05
N GLY A 151 15.32 -27.05 30.77
CA GLY A 151 15.20 -27.96 29.65
C GLY A 151 14.35 -27.43 28.50
N THR A 152 13.96 -28.35 27.60
CA THR A 152 13.11 -28.07 26.45
C THR A 152 11.64 -28.19 26.79
N HIS A 153 10.85 -27.21 26.47
CA HIS A 153 9.40 -27.16 26.72
C HIS A 153 8.63 -26.96 25.39
N GLU A 154 7.40 -27.47 25.37
CA GLU A 154 6.51 -27.23 24.22
C GLU A 154 5.91 -25.83 24.27
N LEU A 155 5.88 -25.17 23.10
CA LEU A 155 5.23 -23.89 22.91
C LEU A 155 3.74 -24.11 22.64
N ALA A 156 2.87 -23.29 23.23
CA ALA A 156 1.45 -23.36 22.92
C ALA A 156 1.20 -23.04 21.44
N ASP A 157 0.31 -23.83 20.84
CA ASP A 157 -0.13 -23.60 19.46
C ASP A 157 -0.68 -22.19 19.27
N SER A 158 -0.36 -21.60 18.15
CA SER A 158 -0.90 -20.28 17.78
C SER A 158 -2.39 -20.33 17.44
N ALA A 159 -3.06 -19.17 17.45
CA ALA A 159 -4.34 -19.06 16.77
C ALA A 159 -4.19 -19.43 15.28
N PRO A 160 -5.21 -20.04 14.66
CA PRO A 160 -5.18 -20.42 13.25
C PRO A 160 -4.96 -19.20 12.36
N ILE A 161 -4.02 -19.32 11.43
CA ILE A 161 -3.77 -18.35 10.36
C ILE A 161 -4.50 -18.87 9.10
N SER A 162 -5.53 -18.17 8.64
CA SER A 162 -6.26 -18.58 7.46
C SER A 162 -5.45 -18.30 6.19
N THR A 163 -5.26 -19.32 5.37
CA THR A 163 -4.54 -19.24 4.09
C THR A 163 -5.44 -19.61 2.92
N ILE A 164 -5.27 -18.94 1.80
CA ILE A 164 -6.07 -19.09 0.57
C ILE A 164 -5.32 -20.00 -0.41
N ALA A 165 -6.02 -20.93 -1.04
CA ALA A 165 -5.43 -21.83 -2.03
C ALA A 165 -4.91 -21.11 -3.27
N ASN A 166 -3.90 -21.71 -3.85
CA ASN A 166 -3.08 -21.17 -4.93
C ASN A 166 -3.79 -20.98 -6.27
N THR A 167 -3.42 -19.93 -6.98
CA THR A 167 -3.89 -19.61 -8.34
C THR A 167 -2.94 -20.16 -9.44
N PRO A 168 -3.34 -20.18 -10.74
CA PRO A 168 -2.46 -20.52 -11.88
C PRO A 168 -1.19 -19.66 -11.92
N LEU A 169 -1.23 -18.44 -11.39
CA LEU A 169 -0.08 -17.55 -11.26
C LEU A 169 1.00 -18.15 -10.36
N GLN A 170 0.59 -18.80 -9.29
CA GLN A 170 1.50 -19.46 -8.35
C GLN A 170 2.15 -20.69 -8.97
N SER A 171 1.41 -21.46 -9.77
CA SER A 171 2.00 -22.56 -10.52
C SER A 171 3.14 -22.08 -11.44
N LEU A 172 3.01 -20.88 -12.00
CA LEU A 172 4.09 -20.24 -12.78
C LEU A 172 5.27 -19.86 -11.86
N VAL A 173 4.98 -19.33 -10.67
CA VAL A 173 6.03 -18.97 -9.68
C VAL A 173 6.80 -20.20 -9.24
N ASN A 174 6.10 -21.28 -8.89
CA ASN A 174 6.72 -22.55 -8.49
C ASN A 174 7.57 -23.13 -9.62
N TRP A 175 7.05 -23.07 -10.87
CA TRP A 175 7.83 -23.48 -12.04
C TRP A 175 9.11 -22.64 -12.21
N LEU A 176 9.03 -21.31 -11.97
CA LEU A 176 10.21 -20.44 -12.01
C LEU A 176 11.22 -20.79 -10.92
N ASP A 177 10.76 -21.14 -9.70
CA ASP A 177 11.64 -21.52 -8.60
C ASP A 177 12.44 -22.82 -8.90
N GLU A 178 11.89 -23.73 -9.69
CA GLU A 178 12.56 -24.95 -10.11
C GLU A 178 13.61 -24.74 -11.21
N GLN A 179 13.70 -23.53 -11.80
CA GLN A 179 14.60 -23.29 -12.93
C GLN A 179 16.03 -22.96 -12.48
N PRO A 180 17.08 -23.69 -12.93
CA PRO A 180 18.47 -23.43 -12.53
C PRO A 180 18.97 -22.02 -12.88
N TRP A 181 18.44 -21.42 -13.98
CA TRP A 181 18.82 -20.06 -14.35
C TRP A 181 18.24 -19.02 -13.38
N VAL A 182 17.10 -19.29 -12.75
CA VAL A 182 16.47 -18.42 -11.74
C VAL A 182 17.28 -18.47 -10.45
N GLU A 183 17.77 -19.64 -10.05
CA GLU A 183 18.68 -19.78 -8.90
C GLU A 183 19.97 -18.98 -9.13
N ALA A 184 20.59 -19.14 -10.31
CA ALA A 184 21.79 -18.38 -10.68
C ALA A 184 21.51 -16.86 -10.74
N TRP A 185 20.33 -16.44 -11.18
CA TRP A 185 19.90 -15.04 -11.20
C TRP A 185 19.76 -14.49 -9.78
N ASN A 186 19.07 -15.22 -8.91
CA ASN A 186 18.81 -14.80 -7.53
C ASN A 186 20.09 -14.82 -6.65
N SER A 187 21.10 -15.61 -7.00
CA SER A 187 22.39 -15.61 -6.30
C SER A 187 23.19 -14.31 -6.49
N ASN A 188 22.91 -13.56 -7.56
CA ASN A 188 23.44 -12.22 -7.72
C ASN A 188 22.69 -11.25 -6.80
N GLN A 189 23.40 -10.63 -5.85
CA GLN A 189 22.82 -9.74 -4.83
C GLN A 189 21.97 -8.61 -5.42
N PHE A 190 22.39 -7.99 -6.51
CA PHE A 190 21.64 -6.92 -7.16
C PHE A 190 20.39 -7.47 -7.86
N LEU A 191 20.52 -8.51 -8.69
CA LEU A 191 19.41 -9.07 -9.44
C LEU A 191 18.37 -9.70 -8.52
N GLY A 192 18.80 -10.46 -7.52
CA GLY A 192 17.91 -11.08 -6.53
C GLY A 192 17.17 -10.07 -5.64
N MET A 193 17.74 -8.89 -5.39
CA MET A 193 17.09 -7.85 -4.60
C MET A 193 16.16 -6.94 -5.41
N PHE A 194 16.53 -6.61 -6.65
CA PHE A 194 15.80 -5.62 -7.45
C PHE A 194 14.89 -6.22 -8.53
N LEU A 195 15.23 -7.41 -9.04
CA LEU A 195 14.57 -8.01 -10.21
C LEU A 195 14.36 -9.52 -10.00
N ARG A 196 13.90 -9.93 -8.83
CA ARG A 196 13.58 -11.33 -8.54
C ARG A 196 12.42 -11.79 -9.44
N PRO A 197 12.61 -12.78 -10.36
CA PRO A 197 11.61 -13.11 -11.38
C PRO A 197 10.27 -13.55 -10.78
N GLN A 198 10.30 -14.41 -9.77
CA GLN A 198 9.12 -14.94 -9.10
C GLN A 198 8.29 -13.81 -8.47
N LEU A 199 8.98 -12.91 -7.75
CA LEU A 199 8.36 -11.79 -7.07
C LEU A 199 7.88 -10.73 -8.06
N LEU A 200 8.53 -10.59 -9.21
CA LEU A 200 8.06 -9.72 -10.28
C LEU A 200 6.70 -10.19 -10.81
N VAL A 201 6.57 -11.51 -11.08
CA VAL A 201 5.32 -12.13 -11.57
C VAL A 201 4.19 -11.94 -10.56
N THR A 202 4.43 -12.23 -9.28
CA THR A 202 3.40 -12.07 -8.23
C THR A 202 3.05 -10.60 -7.99
N SER A 203 4.03 -9.70 -8.11
CA SER A 203 3.79 -8.26 -7.97
C SER A 203 2.80 -7.73 -9.01
N PHE A 204 2.80 -8.26 -10.25
CA PHE A 204 1.86 -7.78 -11.27
C PHE A 204 0.40 -8.02 -10.89
N SER A 205 0.06 -9.15 -10.29
CA SER A 205 -1.31 -9.40 -9.84
C SER A 205 -1.67 -8.60 -8.59
N SER A 206 -0.75 -8.58 -7.61
CA SER A 206 -0.98 -7.91 -6.32
C SER A 206 -1.05 -6.39 -6.43
N LEU A 207 -0.35 -5.79 -7.39
CA LEU A 207 -0.32 -4.34 -7.58
C LEU A 207 -1.42 -3.81 -8.51
N ALA A 208 -2.05 -4.68 -9.31
CA ALA A 208 -3.05 -4.29 -10.29
C ALA A 208 -4.24 -3.50 -9.69
N PRO A 209 -4.82 -3.86 -8.53
CA PRO A 209 -5.90 -3.09 -7.91
C PRO A 209 -5.46 -1.65 -7.57
N GLY A 210 -4.27 -1.50 -6.99
CA GLY A 210 -3.71 -0.17 -6.67
C GLY A 210 -3.44 0.67 -7.91
N TRP A 211 -2.99 0.06 -9.01
CA TRP A 211 -2.80 0.73 -10.29
C TRP A 211 -4.13 1.20 -10.90
N LEU A 212 -5.16 0.36 -10.84
CA LEU A 212 -6.51 0.75 -11.29
C LEU A 212 -7.06 1.90 -10.44
N LEU A 213 -6.79 1.91 -9.14
CA LEU A 213 -7.17 3.02 -8.26
C LEU A 213 -6.45 4.32 -8.64
N CYS A 214 -5.14 4.29 -8.93
CA CYS A 214 -4.40 5.44 -9.43
C CYS A 214 -5.06 6.04 -10.68
N LEU A 215 -5.36 5.18 -11.67
CA LEU A 215 -6.05 5.59 -12.89
C LEU A 215 -7.44 6.16 -12.57
N GLY A 216 -8.20 5.48 -11.71
CA GLY A 216 -9.53 5.91 -11.30
C GLY A 216 -9.53 7.29 -10.64
N ILE A 217 -8.60 7.54 -9.72
CA ILE A 217 -8.47 8.85 -9.05
C ILE A 217 -8.19 9.95 -10.07
N VAL A 218 -7.21 9.76 -10.95
CA VAL A 218 -6.84 10.81 -11.91
C VAL A 218 -7.94 11.03 -12.95
N VAL A 219 -8.49 9.96 -13.52
CA VAL A 219 -9.58 10.06 -14.50
C VAL A 219 -10.81 10.72 -13.90
N ALA A 220 -11.13 10.45 -12.63
CA ALA A 220 -12.24 11.10 -11.93
C ALA A 220 -11.93 12.56 -11.57
N ALA A 221 -10.70 12.88 -11.18
CA ALA A 221 -10.29 14.23 -10.80
C ALA A 221 -10.21 15.19 -11.99
N TYR A 222 -9.80 14.70 -13.15
CA TYR A 222 -9.42 15.53 -14.28
C TYR A 222 -10.55 16.35 -14.91
N PRO A 223 -11.79 15.85 -15.07
CA PRO A 223 -12.93 16.66 -15.52
C PRO A 223 -13.18 17.89 -14.63
N PHE A 224 -13.08 17.70 -13.30
CA PHE A 224 -13.23 18.80 -12.33
C PHE A 224 -12.03 19.76 -12.41
N ALA A 225 -10.83 19.24 -12.57
CA ALA A 225 -9.62 20.04 -12.75
C ALA A 225 -9.69 20.90 -14.00
N ILE A 226 -10.17 20.37 -15.13
CA ILE A 226 -10.39 21.11 -16.37
C ILE A 226 -11.43 22.21 -16.18
N ALA A 227 -12.58 21.88 -15.59
CA ALA A 227 -13.67 22.85 -15.37
C ALA A 227 -13.21 24.01 -14.45
N LEU A 228 -12.60 23.70 -13.31
CA LEU A 228 -12.04 24.67 -12.38
C LEU A 228 -10.88 25.45 -13.01
N GLY A 229 -9.99 24.77 -13.74
CA GLY A 229 -8.87 25.39 -14.44
C GLY A 229 -9.33 26.42 -15.47
N LEU A 230 -10.34 26.08 -16.27
CA LEU A 230 -10.92 27.02 -17.22
C LEU A 230 -11.59 28.21 -16.51
N LEU A 231 -12.34 27.94 -15.44
CA LEU A 231 -12.94 28.99 -14.63
C LEU A 231 -11.89 29.97 -14.11
N PHE A 232 -10.85 29.48 -13.44
CA PHE A 232 -9.80 30.35 -12.88
C PHE A 232 -8.95 31.03 -13.97
N ALA A 233 -8.76 30.43 -15.14
CA ALA A 233 -8.15 31.10 -16.29
C ALA A 233 -9.00 32.30 -16.74
N MET A 234 -10.31 32.11 -16.88
CA MET A 234 -11.24 33.19 -17.27
C MET A 234 -11.30 34.31 -16.21
N LEU A 235 -11.33 33.94 -14.92
CA LEU A 235 -11.26 34.93 -13.85
C LEU A 235 -9.96 35.73 -13.87
N LYS A 236 -8.82 35.08 -14.15
CA LYS A 236 -7.50 35.70 -14.19
C LYS A 236 -7.35 36.71 -15.35
N ILE A 237 -7.98 36.44 -16.51
CA ILE A 237 -7.98 37.38 -17.65
C ILE A 237 -9.08 38.45 -17.58
N SER A 238 -9.97 38.34 -16.59
CA SER A 238 -11.09 39.28 -16.41
C SER A 238 -10.62 40.73 -16.22
N LYS A 239 -11.42 41.68 -16.69
CA LYS A 239 -11.22 43.12 -16.46
C LYS A 239 -11.48 43.52 -15.00
N TRP A 240 -12.24 42.69 -14.23
CA TRP A 240 -12.62 42.98 -12.86
C TRP A 240 -11.48 42.62 -11.90
N LYS A 241 -10.94 43.67 -11.26
CA LYS A 241 -9.75 43.55 -10.38
C LYS A 241 -9.93 42.52 -9.26
N ILE A 242 -11.14 42.44 -8.66
CA ILE A 242 -11.44 41.50 -7.54
C ILE A 242 -11.39 40.07 -8.03
N LEU A 243 -12.07 39.73 -9.14
CA LEU A 243 -12.09 38.40 -9.72
C LEU A 243 -10.68 37.94 -10.12
N ARG A 244 -9.92 38.86 -10.72
CA ARG A 244 -8.52 38.62 -11.06
C ARG A 244 -7.67 38.35 -9.82
N ALA A 245 -7.85 39.12 -8.76
CA ALA A 245 -7.11 38.94 -7.49
C ALA A 245 -7.39 37.57 -6.86
N VAL A 246 -8.64 37.14 -6.80
CA VAL A 246 -9.03 35.82 -6.29
C VAL A 246 -8.34 34.71 -7.11
N ALA A 247 -8.38 34.80 -8.45
CA ALA A 247 -7.75 33.81 -9.30
C ALA A 247 -6.22 33.79 -9.12
N VAL A 248 -5.58 34.94 -9.02
CA VAL A 248 -4.13 35.06 -8.80
C VAL A 248 -3.73 34.44 -7.47
N VAL A 249 -4.46 34.70 -6.38
CA VAL A 249 -4.20 34.09 -5.07
C VAL A 249 -4.35 32.58 -5.13
N TYR A 250 -5.47 32.09 -5.65
CA TYR A 250 -5.74 30.65 -5.79
C TYR A 250 -4.60 29.94 -6.55
N ILE A 251 -4.30 30.41 -7.75
CA ILE A 251 -3.30 29.80 -8.63
C ILE A 251 -1.91 29.84 -7.97
N ASN A 252 -1.52 30.99 -7.42
CA ASN A 252 -0.17 31.16 -6.87
C ASN A 252 0.01 30.36 -5.56
N VAL A 253 -1.00 30.25 -4.71
CA VAL A 253 -0.93 29.44 -3.48
C VAL A 253 -0.76 27.96 -3.84
N LEU A 254 -1.61 27.42 -4.72
CA LEU A 254 -1.55 26.01 -5.08
C LEU A 254 -0.31 25.62 -5.88
N ARG A 255 0.14 26.47 -6.80
CA ARG A 255 1.37 26.24 -7.57
C ARG A 255 2.64 26.59 -6.79
N GLY A 256 2.55 27.42 -5.77
CA GLY A 256 3.66 27.83 -4.93
C GLY A 256 3.89 26.95 -3.71
N THR A 257 3.00 26.00 -3.42
CA THR A 257 3.12 25.07 -2.30
C THR A 257 3.26 23.62 -2.79
N PRO A 258 4.04 22.77 -2.10
CA PRO A 258 4.18 21.37 -2.47
C PRO A 258 2.83 20.63 -2.41
N LEU A 259 2.52 19.82 -3.42
CA LEU A 259 1.33 18.97 -3.44
C LEU A 259 1.24 18.06 -2.19
N PHE A 260 2.38 17.51 -1.78
CA PHE A 260 2.47 16.70 -0.56
C PHE A 260 1.89 17.44 0.67
N LEU A 261 2.25 18.71 0.86
CA LEU A 261 1.72 19.53 1.95
C LEU A 261 0.21 19.75 1.82
N GLN A 262 -0.29 19.98 0.61
CA GLN A 262 -1.73 20.16 0.35
C GLN A 262 -2.52 18.88 0.70
N ILE A 263 -1.99 17.71 0.34
CA ILE A 263 -2.55 16.40 0.73
C ILE A 263 -2.65 16.31 2.25
N TYR A 264 -1.56 16.59 2.98
CA TYR A 264 -1.54 16.51 4.45
C TYR A 264 -2.54 17.48 5.10
N ILE A 265 -2.60 18.72 4.63
CA ILE A 265 -3.56 19.72 5.14
C ILE A 265 -5.00 19.23 4.96
N MET A 266 -5.34 18.65 3.82
CA MET A 266 -6.70 18.18 3.55
C MET A 266 -7.02 16.91 4.35
N PHE A 267 -6.14 15.92 4.34
CA PHE A 267 -6.39 14.63 4.99
C PHE A 267 -6.40 14.69 6.51
N PHE A 268 -5.61 15.56 7.11
CA PHE A 268 -5.57 15.73 8.56
C PHE A 268 -6.36 16.95 9.06
N GLY A 269 -6.42 18.00 8.26
CA GLY A 269 -7.11 19.23 8.65
C GLY A 269 -8.64 19.13 8.65
N LEU A 270 -9.23 18.48 7.63
CA LEU A 270 -10.69 18.34 7.55
C LEU A 270 -11.29 17.51 8.70
N PRO A 271 -10.71 16.36 9.10
CA PRO A 271 -11.18 15.62 10.26
C PRO A 271 -11.12 16.42 11.57
N MET A 272 -10.11 17.30 11.74
CA MET A 272 -10.04 18.21 12.90
C MET A 272 -11.21 19.20 12.96
N LEU A 273 -11.83 19.47 11.82
CA LEU A 273 -13.05 20.28 11.70
C LEU A 273 -14.34 19.44 11.73
N ASN A 274 -14.24 18.14 12.08
CA ASN A 274 -15.33 17.15 12.04
C ASN A 274 -15.92 16.93 10.63
N ILE A 275 -15.14 17.18 9.58
CA ILE A 275 -15.51 16.91 8.19
C ILE A 275 -14.82 15.60 7.77
N ASN A 276 -15.57 14.49 7.80
CA ASN A 276 -15.07 13.18 7.41
C ASN A 276 -15.49 12.87 5.98
N ILE A 277 -14.52 12.71 5.11
CA ILE A 277 -14.70 12.36 3.69
C ILE A 277 -13.94 11.05 3.45
N ASP A 278 -14.49 10.18 2.62
CA ASP A 278 -13.80 8.97 2.18
C ASP A 278 -12.42 9.29 1.58
N ASN A 279 -11.41 8.51 1.91
CA ASN A 279 -10.02 8.77 1.52
C ASN A 279 -9.82 8.82 0.00
N ASN A 280 -10.50 7.96 -0.77
CA ASN A 280 -10.37 7.94 -2.22
C ASN A 280 -11.02 9.19 -2.82
N LEU A 281 -12.20 9.56 -2.32
CA LEU A 281 -12.90 10.78 -2.73
C LEU A 281 -12.10 12.03 -2.38
N LEU A 282 -11.48 12.07 -1.19
CA LEU A 282 -10.62 13.16 -0.77
C LEU A 282 -9.37 13.26 -1.65
N GLY A 283 -8.80 12.13 -2.03
CA GLY A 283 -7.71 12.05 -3.01
C GLY A 283 -8.10 12.66 -4.36
N ILE A 284 -9.30 12.32 -4.88
CA ILE A 284 -9.84 12.92 -6.12
C ILE A 284 -9.97 14.44 -5.99
N ILE A 285 -10.51 14.93 -4.87
CA ILE A 285 -10.71 16.37 -4.62
C ILE A 285 -9.36 17.11 -4.60
N VAL A 286 -8.39 16.60 -3.84
CA VAL A 286 -7.07 17.24 -3.73
C VAL A 286 -6.35 17.28 -5.07
N MET A 287 -6.37 16.16 -5.81
CA MET A 287 -5.77 16.09 -7.14
C MET A 287 -6.47 17.03 -8.12
N ALA A 288 -7.80 17.13 -8.08
CA ALA A 288 -8.57 18.04 -8.92
C ALA A 288 -8.23 19.52 -8.62
N ILE A 289 -8.16 19.90 -7.35
CA ILE A 289 -7.82 21.26 -6.91
C ILE A 289 -6.40 21.61 -7.34
N ASN A 290 -5.43 20.74 -7.09
CA ASN A 290 -4.03 21.00 -7.48
C ASN A 290 -3.88 21.15 -9.00
N SER A 291 -4.31 20.14 -9.78
CA SER A 291 -4.21 20.19 -11.25
C SER A 291 -4.97 21.37 -11.84
N SER A 292 -6.09 21.79 -11.23
CA SER A 292 -6.84 22.95 -11.74
C SER A 292 -6.02 24.25 -11.74
N ALA A 293 -5.12 24.44 -10.79
CA ALA A 293 -4.27 25.63 -10.74
C ALA A 293 -3.21 25.63 -11.85
N TYR A 294 -2.67 24.45 -12.21
CA TYR A 294 -1.77 24.31 -13.35
C TYR A 294 -2.52 24.46 -14.66
N LEU A 295 -3.66 23.81 -14.81
CA LEU A 295 -4.52 23.94 -16.00
C LEU A 295 -5.02 25.36 -16.21
N ALA A 296 -5.31 26.10 -15.13
CA ALA A 296 -5.70 27.52 -15.24
C ALA A 296 -4.63 28.35 -15.94
N GLU A 297 -3.38 28.12 -15.64
CA GLU A 297 -2.28 28.84 -16.28
C GLU A 297 -2.04 28.36 -17.72
N ILE A 298 -2.19 27.06 -17.97
CA ILE A 298 -2.12 26.48 -19.31
C ILE A 298 -3.22 27.07 -20.21
N PHE A 299 -4.46 27.10 -19.74
CA PHE A 299 -5.57 27.70 -20.49
C PHE A 299 -5.40 29.21 -20.70
N ARG A 300 -4.97 29.94 -19.66
CA ARG A 300 -4.68 31.37 -19.78
C ARG A 300 -3.63 31.64 -20.85
N ALA A 301 -2.53 30.90 -20.81
CA ALA A 301 -1.46 31.06 -21.81
C ALA A 301 -1.94 30.68 -23.21
N GLY A 302 -2.72 29.61 -23.35
CA GLY A 302 -3.33 29.21 -24.62
C GLY A 302 -4.29 30.23 -25.18
N ILE A 303 -5.17 30.82 -24.37
CA ILE A 303 -6.10 31.88 -24.79
C ILE A 303 -5.31 33.11 -25.26
N GLN A 304 -4.29 33.50 -24.52
CA GLN A 304 -3.47 34.66 -24.85
C GLN A 304 -2.52 34.45 -26.06
N SER A 305 -2.30 33.18 -26.46
CA SER A 305 -1.52 32.88 -27.67
C SER A 305 -2.29 33.05 -28.98
N ILE A 306 -3.63 33.22 -28.90
CA ILE A 306 -4.44 33.44 -30.11
C ILE A 306 -4.21 34.85 -30.65
N PRO A 307 -3.90 34.98 -31.94
CA PRO A 307 -3.62 36.27 -32.54
C PRO A 307 -4.77 37.27 -32.35
N GLN A 308 -4.43 38.53 -32.08
CA GLN A 308 -5.38 39.61 -31.85
C GLN A 308 -6.35 39.80 -33.02
N GLY A 309 -5.91 39.53 -34.26
CA GLY A 309 -6.75 39.59 -35.46
C GLY A 309 -7.97 38.67 -35.42
N GLN A 310 -7.92 37.57 -34.67
CA GLN A 310 -9.10 36.68 -34.48
C GLN A 310 -10.20 37.38 -33.65
N TYR A 311 -9.82 38.14 -32.64
CA TYR A 311 -10.75 38.96 -31.84
C TYR A 311 -11.31 40.13 -32.66
N GLU A 312 -10.49 40.79 -33.48
CA GLU A 312 -10.87 41.90 -34.33
C GLU A 312 -11.84 41.45 -35.44
N ALA A 313 -11.53 40.33 -36.10
CA ALA A 313 -12.42 39.73 -37.10
C ALA A 313 -13.78 39.34 -36.54
N ALA A 314 -13.80 38.68 -35.37
CA ALA A 314 -15.05 38.33 -34.68
C ALA A 314 -15.88 39.61 -34.34
N SER A 315 -15.21 40.63 -33.83
CA SER A 315 -15.87 41.91 -33.51
C SER A 315 -16.44 42.59 -34.75
N SER A 316 -15.73 42.53 -35.89
CA SER A 316 -16.17 43.08 -37.17
C SER A 316 -17.42 42.36 -37.72
N LEU A 317 -17.59 41.08 -37.35
CA LEU A 317 -18.81 40.32 -37.67
C LEU A 317 -19.95 40.52 -36.64
N GLY A 318 -19.78 41.48 -35.70
CA GLY A 318 -20.79 41.81 -34.70
C GLY A 318 -20.91 40.80 -33.54
N MET A 319 -19.94 39.90 -33.37
CA MET A 319 -19.94 38.92 -32.28
C MET A 319 -19.66 39.62 -30.93
N ASN A 320 -20.46 39.29 -29.94
CA ASN A 320 -20.17 39.74 -28.58
C ASN A 320 -19.02 38.88 -27.94
N TYR A 321 -18.50 39.32 -26.80
CA TYR A 321 -17.36 38.67 -26.13
C TYR A 321 -17.59 37.19 -25.87
N VAL A 322 -18.79 36.79 -25.41
CA VAL A 322 -19.12 35.38 -25.11
C VAL A 322 -19.12 34.54 -26.39
N GLN A 323 -19.76 35.05 -27.46
CA GLN A 323 -19.77 34.38 -28.78
C GLN A 323 -18.34 34.23 -29.33
N THR A 324 -17.55 35.30 -29.30
CA THR A 324 -16.15 35.27 -29.72
C THR A 324 -15.35 34.23 -28.93
N MET A 325 -15.51 34.20 -27.59
CA MET A 325 -14.78 33.28 -26.73
C MET A 325 -15.12 31.83 -27.03
N PHE A 326 -16.42 31.47 -27.03
CA PHE A 326 -16.85 30.09 -27.17
C PHE A 326 -16.79 29.55 -28.60
N SER A 327 -17.02 30.39 -29.61
CA SER A 327 -17.12 29.95 -31.00
C SER A 327 -15.78 30.07 -31.76
N ILE A 328 -14.89 30.97 -31.36
CA ILE A 328 -13.65 31.24 -32.09
C ILE A 328 -12.41 30.92 -31.25
N ILE A 329 -12.31 31.48 -30.05
CA ILE A 329 -11.06 31.45 -29.27
C ILE A 329 -10.86 30.10 -28.57
N LEU A 330 -11.84 29.61 -27.79
CA LEU A 330 -11.70 28.37 -27.07
C LEU A 330 -11.46 27.14 -27.96
N PRO A 331 -12.14 26.93 -29.11
CA PRO A 331 -11.84 25.80 -29.97
C PRO A 331 -10.40 25.80 -30.50
N GLN A 332 -9.85 26.97 -30.82
CA GLN A 332 -8.46 27.12 -31.24
C GLN A 332 -7.51 26.90 -30.05
N THR A 333 -7.85 27.43 -28.87
CA THR A 333 -7.07 27.28 -27.65
C THR A 333 -6.95 25.79 -27.27
N VAL A 334 -8.07 25.05 -27.29
CA VAL A 334 -8.08 23.62 -26.93
C VAL A 334 -7.06 22.84 -27.76
N ARG A 335 -7.03 23.04 -29.07
CA ARG A 335 -6.07 22.37 -29.95
C ARG A 335 -4.61 22.65 -29.56
N ARG A 336 -4.30 23.91 -29.19
CA ARG A 336 -2.93 24.31 -28.80
C ARG A 336 -2.51 23.80 -27.42
N VAL A 337 -3.46 23.66 -26.48
CA VAL A 337 -3.12 23.28 -25.11
C VAL A 337 -3.18 21.78 -24.87
N ILE A 338 -3.78 20.96 -25.76
CA ILE A 338 -3.89 19.50 -25.60
C ILE A 338 -2.56 18.84 -25.22
N PRO A 339 -1.40 19.13 -25.88
CA PRO A 339 -0.14 18.51 -25.51
C PRO A 339 0.25 18.80 -24.06
N THR A 340 0.15 20.07 -23.65
CA THR A 340 0.51 20.51 -22.30
C THR A 340 -0.46 19.97 -21.25
N VAL A 341 -1.76 19.91 -21.56
CA VAL A 341 -2.80 19.29 -20.70
C VAL A 341 -2.52 17.80 -20.52
N THR A 342 -2.14 17.10 -21.59
CA THR A 342 -1.79 15.67 -21.50
C THR A 342 -0.52 15.46 -20.68
N SER A 343 0.47 16.34 -20.81
CA SER A 343 1.68 16.30 -19.99
C SER A 343 1.37 16.54 -18.50
N ASP A 344 0.44 17.43 -18.17
CA ASP A 344 -0.05 17.65 -16.82
C ASP A 344 -0.79 16.41 -16.28
N PHE A 345 -1.61 15.77 -17.12
CA PHE A 345 -2.27 14.49 -16.77
C PHE A 345 -1.26 13.39 -16.41
N ILE A 346 -0.19 13.24 -17.20
CA ILE A 346 0.89 12.28 -16.92
C ILE A 346 1.56 12.59 -15.57
N THR A 347 1.77 13.88 -15.28
CA THR A 347 2.33 14.32 -14.01
C THR A 347 1.37 14.00 -12.85
N ALA A 348 0.10 14.37 -12.97
CA ALA A 348 -0.93 14.07 -11.98
C ALA A 348 -1.05 12.56 -11.71
N PHE A 349 -0.96 11.71 -12.75
CA PHE A 349 -0.98 10.25 -12.60
C PHE A 349 0.19 9.74 -11.75
N LYS A 350 1.39 10.27 -11.92
CA LYS A 350 2.55 9.91 -11.08
C LYS A 350 2.41 10.47 -9.66
N ASP A 351 1.84 11.64 -9.51
CA ASP A 351 1.67 12.32 -8.25
C ASP A 351 0.64 11.65 -7.33
N THR A 352 -0.23 10.77 -7.87
CA THR A 352 -1.10 9.92 -7.02
C THR A 352 -0.30 9.09 -6.03
N SER A 353 0.96 8.75 -6.34
CA SER A 353 1.85 8.02 -5.43
C SER A 353 2.04 8.70 -4.07
N LEU A 354 1.88 10.03 -4.01
CA LEU A 354 1.96 10.79 -2.76
C LEU A 354 0.80 10.48 -1.81
N LEU A 355 -0.34 10.01 -2.33
CA LEU A 355 -1.51 9.63 -1.53
C LEU A 355 -1.24 8.40 -0.65
N SER A 356 -0.23 7.58 -0.98
CA SER A 356 0.24 6.48 -0.12
C SER A 356 0.65 6.96 1.27
N SER A 357 1.17 8.18 1.39
CA SER A 357 1.64 8.75 2.65
C SER A 357 0.53 9.04 3.65
N VAL A 358 -0.70 9.13 3.19
CA VAL A 358 -1.90 9.38 4.01
C VAL A 358 -2.85 8.17 4.05
N GLY A 359 -2.38 6.99 3.64
CA GLY A 359 -3.09 5.73 3.77
C GLY A 359 -4.04 5.39 2.65
N VAL A 360 -4.01 6.10 1.51
CA VAL A 360 -4.75 5.68 0.32
C VAL A 360 -4.09 4.46 -0.28
N MET A 361 -4.86 3.39 -0.50
CA MET A 361 -4.39 2.10 -1.01
C MET A 361 -4.23 2.13 -2.54
N GLU A 362 -3.35 3.00 -3.01
CA GLU A 362 -2.97 3.11 -4.42
C GLU A 362 -1.69 2.27 -4.71
N LEU A 363 -1.20 2.31 -5.94
CA LEU A 363 -0.09 1.48 -6.43
C LEU A 363 1.16 1.52 -5.55
N MET A 364 1.57 2.69 -5.08
CA MET A 364 2.76 2.85 -4.24
C MET A 364 2.56 2.25 -2.85
N MET A 365 1.34 2.34 -2.29
CA MET A 365 1.01 1.75 -1.00
C MET A 365 0.99 0.22 -1.07
N PHE A 366 0.40 -0.37 -2.12
CA PHE A 366 0.49 -1.81 -2.38
C PHE A 366 1.94 -2.27 -2.51
N SER A 367 2.76 -1.53 -3.26
CA SER A 367 4.18 -1.85 -3.44
C SER A 367 4.95 -1.79 -2.12
N LYS A 368 4.68 -0.78 -1.28
CA LYS A 368 5.28 -0.63 0.04
C LYS A 368 4.90 -1.79 0.95
N ASN A 369 3.63 -2.18 0.98
CA ASN A 369 3.15 -3.30 1.77
C ASN A 369 3.84 -4.60 1.33
N LEU A 370 3.85 -4.90 0.03
CA LEU A 370 4.47 -6.10 -0.51
C LEU A 370 5.99 -6.12 -0.27
N THR A 371 6.68 -4.98 -0.44
CA THR A 371 8.10 -4.84 -0.11
C THR A 371 8.36 -5.09 1.37
N THR A 372 7.50 -4.60 2.25
CA THR A 372 7.62 -4.81 3.71
C THR A 372 7.41 -6.28 4.08
N VAL A 373 6.47 -6.95 3.41
CA VAL A 373 6.17 -8.38 3.63
C VAL A 373 7.30 -9.27 3.12
N THR A 374 7.80 -9.00 1.92
CA THR A 374 8.80 -9.86 1.26
C THR A 374 10.26 -9.52 1.62
N GLY A 375 10.50 -8.35 2.21
CA GLY A 375 11.87 -7.86 2.47
C GLY A 375 12.66 -7.53 1.20
N ASN A 376 12.02 -7.40 0.04
CA ASN A 376 12.64 -7.28 -1.29
C ASN A 376 12.17 -6.02 -2.02
N ILE A 377 13.02 -5.44 -2.86
CA ILE A 377 12.75 -4.18 -3.58
C ILE A 377 11.98 -4.40 -4.90
N THR A 378 11.91 -5.62 -5.41
CA THR A 378 11.25 -5.96 -6.68
C THR A 378 9.83 -5.38 -6.83
N PRO A 379 8.96 -5.32 -5.79
CA PRO A 379 7.62 -4.73 -5.92
C PRO A 379 7.65 -3.24 -6.33
N TYR A 380 8.64 -2.47 -5.88
CA TYR A 380 8.78 -1.08 -6.34
C TYR A 380 9.21 -1.00 -7.80
N VAL A 381 10.04 -1.94 -8.27
CA VAL A 381 10.39 -2.03 -9.69
C VAL A 381 9.16 -2.38 -10.53
N ALA A 382 8.35 -3.34 -10.07
CA ALA A 382 7.07 -3.69 -10.70
C ALA A 382 6.12 -2.47 -10.78
N ALA A 383 6.01 -1.68 -9.70
CA ALA A 383 5.23 -0.45 -9.70
C ALA A 383 5.76 0.55 -10.74
N GLY A 384 7.09 0.70 -10.86
CA GLY A 384 7.70 1.50 -11.90
C GLY A 384 7.25 1.08 -13.31
N ILE A 385 7.18 -0.23 -13.56
CA ILE A 385 6.68 -0.76 -14.85
C ILE A 385 5.20 -0.39 -15.04
N PHE A 386 4.37 -0.50 -14.02
CA PHE A 386 2.96 -0.09 -14.10
C PHE A 386 2.80 1.40 -14.44
N TYR A 387 3.63 2.29 -13.88
CA TYR A 387 3.63 3.70 -14.28
C TYR A 387 4.02 3.86 -15.75
N LEU A 388 5.04 3.11 -16.22
CA LEU A 388 5.50 3.17 -17.61
C LEU A 388 4.44 2.67 -18.61
N ILE A 389 3.63 1.67 -18.26
CA ILE A 389 2.54 1.15 -19.11
C ILE A 389 1.56 2.27 -19.51
N VAL A 390 1.30 3.23 -18.64
CA VAL A 390 0.42 4.38 -18.92
C VAL A 390 1.20 5.54 -19.53
N THR A 391 2.33 5.89 -18.93
CA THR A 391 3.04 7.13 -19.28
C THR A 391 3.70 7.06 -20.65
N LEU A 392 4.30 5.94 -21.04
CA LEU A 392 4.99 5.83 -22.33
C LEU A 392 4.03 5.97 -23.53
N PRO A 393 2.87 5.27 -23.59
CA PRO A 393 1.90 5.52 -24.66
C PRO A 393 1.41 6.95 -24.70
N LEU A 394 1.14 7.58 -23.54
CA LEU A 394 0.68 8.95 -23.48
C LEU A 394 1.74 9.94 -23.98
N ILE A 395 3.01 9.76 -23.61
CA ILE A 395 4.13 10.56 -24.11
C ILE A 395 4.22 10.47 -25.64
N LYS A 396 4.08 9.25 -26.19
CA LYS A 396 4.09 9.06 -27.64
C LYS A 396 2.92 9.77 -28.33
N VAL A 397 1.72 9.71 -27.74
CA VAL A 397 0.54 10.43 -28.26
C VAL A 397 0.78 11.93 -28.23
N VAL A 398 1.34 12.48 -27.15
CA VAL A 398 1.71 13.90 -27.06
C VAL A 398 2.64 14.29 -28.21
N GLY A 399 3.72 13.55 -28.45
CA GLY A 399 4.68 13.83 -29.52
C GLY A 399 4.03 13.83 -30.91
N ILE A 400 3.13 12.88 -31.19
CA ILE A 400 2.39 12.84 -32.47
C ILE A 400 1.49 14.09 -32.63
N VAL A 401 0.80 14.50 -31.56
CA VAL A 401 -0.06 15.70 -31.59
C VAL A 401 0.75 16.95 -31.81
N GLU A 402 1.88 17.10 -31.11
CA GLU A 402 2.80 18.23 -31.26
C GLU A 402 3.33 18.35 -32.71
N GLU A 403 3.78 17.23 -33.29
CA GLU A 403 4.24 17.22 -34.69
C GLU A 403 3.13 17.61 -35.67
N ASN A 404 1.90 17.17 -35.47
CA ASN A 404 0.78 17.49 -36.32
C ASN A 404 0.41 18.96 -36.24
N ILE A 405 0.44 19.55 -35.03
CA ILE A 405 0.22 21.01 -34.84
C ILE A 405 1.32 21.80 -35.52
N ALA A 406 2.58 21.44 -35.30
CA ALA A 406 3.72 22.14 -35.91
C ALA A 406 3.72 22.06 -37.44
N ARG A 407 3.26 20.95 -38.04
CA ARG A 407 3.08 20.82 -39.49
C ARG A 407 1.97 21.73 -40.00
N SER A 408 0.84 21.80 -39.29
CA SER A 408 -0.28 22.68 -39.65
C SER A 408 0.10 24.16 -39.58
N GLU A 409 0.98 24.58 -38.70
CA GLU A 409 1.45 25.95 -38.56
C GLU A 409 2.50 26.33 -39.64
N ARG A 410 3.25 25.34 -40.19
CA ARG A 410 4.25 25.59 -41.25
C ARG A 410 3.66 25.51 -42.66
N GLY A 411 2.49 24.89 -42.84
CA GLY A 411 1.85 24.72 -44.15
C GLY A 411 0.74 25.72 -44.46
N GLY A 412 0.47 26.67 -43.59
CA GLY A 412 -0.42 27.81 -43.81
C GLY A 412 0.36 29.13 -43.81
#